data_ddcd84ef27b7fdb5d37381020de830eb
#
_entry.id   ddcd84ef27b7fdb5d37381020de830eb
#
_cell.length_a   1.000
_cell.length_b   1.000
_cell.length_c   1.000
_cell.angle_alpha   90.00
_cell.angle_beta   90.00
_cell.angle_gamma   90.00
#
_symmetry.space_group_name_H-M   'P 1'
#
loop_
_entity.id
_entity.type
_entity.pdbx_description
1 polymer ?
#
loop_
_entity_poly.entity_id
_entity_poly.type
_entity_poly.pdbx_seq_one_letter_code
_entity_poly.pdbx_strand_id
1 'polypeptide(L)' 'MADTTTIEKADRIVVMDGGKIVEQGALSELLEKGGYYARLYALQFVDAGHVES' A
#
# COMPACT_ATOMS: atom_id res chain seq x y z
N MET A 1 -15.37 7.41 -3.50
CA MET A 1 -15.20 6.16 -2.92
C MET A 1 -13.97 5.50 -3.40
N ALA A 2 -13.17 5.03 -2.53
CA ALA A 2 -11.94 4.40 -2.91
C ALA A 2 -12.16 2.91 -3.03
N ASP A 3 -11.83 2.36 -4.17
CA ASP A 3 -11.96 0.94 -4.39
C ASP A 3 -10.63 0.27 -4.40
N THR A 4 -9.74 0.74 -3.59
CA THR A 4 -8.39 0.21 -3.56
C THR A 4 -8.36 -1.07 -2.74
N THR A 5 -7.82 -2.10 -3.33
CA THR A 5 -7.70 -3.39 -2.66
C THR A 5 -6.26 -3.82 -2.67
N THR A 6 -5.80 -4.30 -1.54
CA THR A 6 -4.43 -4.78 -1.43
C THR A 6 -4.45 -6.25 -1.12
N ILE A 7 -3.77 -7.04 -1.93
CA ILE A 7 -3.68 -8.47 -1.74
C ILE A 7 -2.25 -8.85 -1.46
N GLU A 8 -2.04 -9.59 -0.37
CA GLU A 8 -0.71 -10.03 -0.03
C GLU A 8 -0.59 -11.53 -0.27
N LYS A 9 0.43 -11.90 -1.01
CA LYS A 9 0.65 -13.28 -1.33
C LYS A 9 2.11 -13.60 -1.16
N ALA A 10 2.43 -14.45 -0.20
CA ALA A 10 3.82 -14.79 0.07
C ALA A 10 4.61 -13.49 0.21
N ASP A 11 5.54 -13.27 -0.68
CA ASP A 11 6.34 -12.05 -0.58
C ASP A 11 5.90 -11.03 -1.60
N ARG A 12 4.72 -11.17 -2.13
CA ARG A 12 4.30 -10.28 -3.18
C ARG A 12 3.02 -9.57 -2.79
N ILE A 13 2.98 -8.30 -3.09
CA ILE A 13 1.81 -7.50 -2.80
C ILE A 13 1.25 -6.97 -4.10
N VAL A 14 -0.06 -7.06 -4.26
CA VAL A 14 -0.73 -6.56 -5.44
C VAL A 14 -1.72 -5.51 -4.99
N VAL A 15 -1.61 -4.32 -5.56
CA VAL A 15 -2.53 -3.24 -5.25
C VAL A 15 -3.44 -3.04 -6.44
N MET A 16 -4.73 -3.12 -6.21
CA MET A 16 -5.71 -2.97 -7.27
C MET A 16 -6.58 -1.76 -6.98
N ASP A 17 -6.97 -1.08 -8.03
CA ASP A 17 -7.81 0.07 -7.90
C ASP A 17 -8.81 0.06 -9.04
N GLY A 18 -10.08 0.04 -8.71
CA GLY A 18 -11.11 0.01 -9.71
C GLY A 18 -11.06 -1.25 -10.55
N GLY A 19 -10.63 -2.36 -9.96
CA GLY A 19 -10.57 -3.62 -10.68
C GLY A 19 -9.33 -3.76 -11.52
N LYS A 20 -8.38 -2.86 -11.39
CA LYS A 20 -7.15 -2.93 -12.17
C LYS A 20 -5.95 -2.94 -11.24
N ILE A 21 -4.92 -3.65 -11.66
CA ILE A 21 -3.69 -3.68 -10.87
C ILE A 21 -2.91 -2.41 -11.16
N VAL A 22 -2.70 -1.62 -10.14
CA VAL A 22 -1.95 -0.38 -10.29
C VAL A 22 -0.52 -0.53 -9.81
N GLU A 23 -0.29 -1.48 -8.89
CA GLU A 23 1.06 -1.71 -8.40
C GLU A 23 1.18 -3.14 -7.96
N GLN A 24 2.37 -3.69 -8.05
CA GLN A 24 2.62 -5.03 -7.54
C GLN A 24 4.11 -5.21 -7.36
N GLY A 25 4.47 -6.04 -6.40
CA GLY A 25 5.86 -6.30 -6.13
C GLY A 25 6.06 -6.62 -4.67
N ALA A 26 7.33 -6.72 -4.27
CA ALA A 26 7.64 -6.99 -2.87
C ALA A 26 7.40 -5.73 -2.05
N LEU A 27 7.23 -5.92 -0.76
CA LEU A 27 6.96 -4.79 0.12
C LEU A 27 8.03 -3.71 -0.02
N SER A 28 9.28 -4.10 0.05
CA SER A 28 10.35 -3.12 -0.03
C SER A 28 10.34 -2.41 -1.37
N GLU A 29 10.00 -3.13 -2.42
CA GLU A 29 9.96 -2.52 -3.73
C GLU A 29 8.87 -1.46 -3.81
N LEU A 30 7.70 -1.78 -3.29
CA LEU A 30 6.60 -0.85 -3.35
C LEU A 30 6.87 0.38 -2.50
N LEU A 31 7.49 0.17 -1.37
CA LEU A 31 7.82 1.30 -0.51
C LEU A 31 8.87 2.19 -1.15
N GLU A 32 9.81 1.57 -1.84
CA GLU A 32 10.84 2.35 -2.50
C GLU A 32 10.28 3.15 -3.65
N LYS A 33 9.31 2.59 -4.32
CA LYS A 33 8.70 3.29 -5.43
C LYS A 33 8.01 4.56 -4.98
N GLY A 34 7.53 4.57 -3.78
CA GLY A 34 6.83 5.73 -3.28
C GLY A 34 5.54 5.98 -4.01
N GLY A 35 4.90 4.91 -4.47
CA GLY A 35 3.67 5.06 -5.21
C GLY A 35 2.44 4.82 -4.36
N TYR A 36 1.52 4.07 -4.92
CA TYR A 36 0.25 3.83 -4.28
C TYR A 36 0.39 3.16 -2.93
N TYR A 37 1.08 2.04 -2.91
CA TYR A 37 1.18 1.28 -1.68
C TYR A 37 1.97 2.03 -0.63
N ALA A 38 3.03 2.68 -1.04
CA ALA A 38 3.83 3.43 -0.09
C ALA A 38 3.00 4.51 0.58
N ARG A 39 2.11 5.11 -0.18
CA ARG A 39 1.26 6.14 0.37
C ARG A 39 0.29 5.56 1.38
N LEU A 40 -0.33 4.45 1.03
CA LEU A 40 -1.25 3.82 1.95
C LEU A 40 -0.54 3.37 3.20
N TYR A 41 0.65 2.83 3.05
CA TYR A 41 1.42 2.37 4.18
C TYR A 41 1.76 3.53 5.11
N ALA A 42 2.18 4.63 4.54
CA ALA A 42 2.53 5.78 5.33
C ALA A 42 1.33 6.35 6.07
N LEU A 43 0.20 6.36 5.40
CA LEU A 43 -1.00 6.87 6.03
C LEU A 43 -1.39 6.04 7.23
N GLN A 44 -1.33 4.72 7.08
CA GLN A 44 -1.68 3.85 8.18
C GLN A 44 -0.71 4.01 9.35
N PHE A 45 0.55 4.08 9.04
CA PHE A 45 1.54 4.23 10.08
C PHE A 45 1.43 5.56 10.78
N VAL A 46 1.24 6.60 10.02
CA VAL A 46 1.12 7.92 10.60
C VAL A 46 -0.10 7.97 11.50
N ASP A 47 -1.18 7.37 11.04
CA ASP A 47 -2.37 7.39 11.83
C ASP A 47 -2.16 6.67 13.14
N ALA A 48 -1.54 5.53 13.07
CA ALA A 48 -1.35 4.75 14.27
C ALA A 48 -0.31 5.37 15.18
N GLY A 49 0.81 5.74 14.63
CA GLY A 49 1.87 6.23 15.47
C GLY A 49 1.69 7.65 15.85
N HIS A 50 0.95 8.38 15.08
CA HIS A 50 0.84 9.78 15.35
C HIS A 50 0.00 10.09 16.53
N VAL A 51 -0.80 9.16 16.84
CA VAL A 51 -1.65 9.37 17.95
C VAL A 51 -0.98 9.91 19.15
N GLU A 52 0.16 9.39 19.45
CA GLU A 52 0.75 9.74 20.65
C GLU A 52 1.30 11.09 20.62
N SER A 53 1.58 11.61 19.59
CA SER A 53 2.18 12.92 19.69
C SER A 53 1.23 13.98 19.35
#